data_15c295052da19a471fa9a673d6c6d118
#
_entry.id   15c295052da19a471fa9a673d6c6d118
#
_cell.length_a   1.000
_cell.length_b   1.000
_cell.length_c   1.000
_cell.angle_alpha   90.00
_cell.angle_beta   90.00
_cell.angle_gamma   90.00
#
_symmetry.space_group_name_H-M   'P 1'
#
loop_
_entity.id
_entity.type
_entity.pdbx_description
1 polymer ?
#
loop_
_entity_poly.entity_id
_entity_poly.type
_entity_poly.pdbx_seq_one_letter_code
_entity_poly.pdbx_strand_id
1 'polypeptide(L)'
;MKYLCLLLCFLSFEFSSAQAQCKTVPVSKAWAGNSVNAVVFRKNSLVTYKNVQFIAFYNQKGKLTLGKRKLNASKWEIVETAFNGNIHDAHNCISIMVDGDGFLHVSWDHHGNPLNYAHSVAPLSLQLTDKLPMTGLNETNATYPEFYKMPNGNLIFLYRDGRSGKGNLVMNRYDVKSKAWTQLHTNLIDGEGRQNAYWQACVDKKGTFNISWVWRGSPDVASNHDMLFARSTDGGISWEKSTGEKYTLPINEANAELACSIPRNSELINQTSMTTDDSGNPFIASYWRSANSTVPQYHIVYNVDNKWKELDLGFRTTPFSLSGVGTKRIPISRPQVLVSGKGDKASIRLFFRDSERNDKVSVAVCNNIAQNQWKVSDLTNFGVGSWEPTYDTELWKDKKSLHLFVENVQQVDGEGVAEAQPEMVNVLEVK
;
A
#
# COMPACT_ATOMS: atom_id res chain seq x y z
N MET A 1 12.35 12.50 74.36
CA MET A 1 11.76 12.82 73.06
C MET A 1 12.71 12.30 71.97
N LYS A 2 12.40 11.15 71.37
CA LYS A 2 13.21 10.56 70.27
C LYS A 2 12.47 10.84 68.96
N TYR A 3 13.04 11.59 68.04
CA TYR A 3 12.50 11.81 66.73
C TYR A 3 12.90 10.67 65.80
N LEU A 4 11.92 9.96 65.28
CA LEU A 4 12.05 8.90 64.25
C LEU A 4 11.94 9.55 62.88
N CYS A 5 13.05 9.69 62.11
CA CYS A 5 13.01 10.12 60.72
C CYS A 5 12.65 8.92 59.84
N LEU A 6 11.45 8.94 59.25
CA LEU A 6 11.07 8.03 58.19
C LEU A 6 11.68 8.48 56.85
N LEU A 7 12.62 7.68 56.31
CA LEU A 7 13.18 7.84 55.00
C LEU A 7 12.23 7.18 53.99
N LEU A 8 11.43 7.96 53.24
CA LEU A 8 10.68 7.46 52.09
C LEU A 8 11.63 7.27 50.89
N CYS A 9 11.99 6.02 50.58
CA CYS A 9 12.61 5.66 49.32
C CYS A 9 11.55 5.70 48.21
N PHE A 10 11.60 6.72 47.33
CA PHE A 10 10.89 6.70 46.06
C PHE A 10 11.64 5.73 45.11
N LEU A 11 11.07 4.54 44.91
CA LEU A 11 11.45 3.65 43.82
C LEU A 11 10.84 4.23 42.53
N SER A 12 11.66 4.93 41.76
CA SER A 12 11.33 5.28 40.38
C SER A 12 11.38 3.99 39.54
N PHE A 13 10.22 3.45 39.21
CA PHE A 13 10.11 2.46 38.15
C PHE A 13 10.35 3.15 36.83
N GLU A 14 11.56 3.03 36.30
CA GLU A 14 11.84 3.33 34.92
C GLU A 14 11.15 2.26 34.06
N PHE A 15 10.01 2.63 33.46
CA PHE A 15 9.42 1.84 32.38
C PHE A 15 10.37 1.94 31.16
N SER A 16 11.29 0.99 31.06
CA SER A 16 12.01 0.76 29.81
C SER A 16 10.99 0.45 28.71
N SER A 17 10.72 1.44 27.85
CA SER A 17 9.91 1.21 26.63
C SER A 17 10.74 0.27 25.75
N ALA A 18 10.31 -0.98 25.63
CA ALA A 18 10.88 -1.91 24.68
C ALA A 18 10.73 -1.26 23.28
N GLN A 19 11.80 -0.71 22.76
CA GLN A 19 11.91 -0.23 21.39
C GLN A 19 11.72 -1.46 20.49
N ALA A 20 10.81 -1.39 19.52
CA ALA A 20 10.59 -2.50 18.57
C ALA A 20 11.96 -2.91 17.98
N GLN A 21 12.32 -4.16 18.18
CA GLN A 21 13.61 -4.66 17.70
C GLN A 21 13.50 -4.86 16.19
N CYS A 22 14.17 -3.99 15.42
CA CYS A 22 14.19 -4.06 13.97
C CYS A 22 15.52 -4.64 13.48
N LYS A 23 15.46 -5.48 12.44
CA LYS A 23 16.62 -5.99 11.75
C LYS A 23 16.57 -5.57 10.29
N THR A 24 17.60 -4.89 9.81
CA THR A 24 17.77 -4.52 8.41
C THR A 24 18.53 -5.62 7.67
N VAL A 25 17.95 -6.11 6.58
CA VAL A 25 18.56 -7.12 5.69
C VAL A 25 18.80 -6.49 4.32
N PRO A 26 20.07 -6.25 3.94
CA PRO A 26 20.40 -5.66 2.65
C PRO A 26 20.10 -6.63 1.49
N VAL A 27 19.64 -6.07 0.36
CA VAL A 27 19.29 -6.83 -0.86
C VAL A 27 20.29 -6.54 -1.97
N SER A 28 20.21 -5.36 -2.58
CA SER A 28 21.08 -4.90 -3.66
C SER A 28 20.95 -3.39 -3.83
N LYS A 29 21.93 -2.77 -4.49
CA LYS A 29 21.81 -1.37 -4.90
C LYS A 29 20.80 -1.21 -6.04
N ALA A 30 19.98 -0.15 -5.99
CA ALA A 30 18.93 0.11 -6.92
C ALA A 30 18.82 1.59 -7.32
N TRP A 31 17.90 1.93 -8.19
CA TRP A 31 17.62 3.28 -8.63
C TRP A 31 16.96 4.09 -7.52
N ALA A 32 17.51 5.26 -7.22
CA ALA A 32 17.04 6.13 -6.15
C ALA A 32 16.77 7.59 -6.56
N GLY A 33 16.87 7.92 -7.86
CA GLY A 33 16.68 9.27 -8.37
C GLY A 33 15.23 9.78 -8.36
N ASN A 34 14.27 8.88 -8.14
CA ASN A 34 12.88 9.16 -7.82
C ASN A 34 12.28 8.00 -7.01
N SER A 35 10.99 8.09 -6.66
CA SER A 35 10.34 7.12 -5.78
C SER A 35 9.80 5.86 -6.48
N VAL A 36 10.12 5.58 -7.75
CA VAL A 36 9.56 4.45 -8.52
C VAL A 36 9.70 3.09 -7.83
N ASN A 37 10.78 2.89 -7.07
CA ASN A 37 11.01 1.68 -6.29
C ASN A 37 10.35 1.69 -4.90
N ALA A 38 9.86 2.83 -4.43
CA ALA A 38 9.47 3.01 -3.03
C ALA A 38 8.15 3.77 -2.83
N VAL A 39 7.36 3.94 -3.88
CA VAL A 39 6.05 4.60 -3.82
C VAL A 39 4.96 3.62 -3.40
N VAL A 40 3.92 4.09 -2.67
CA VAL A 40 2.89 3.20 -2.08
C VAL A 40 2.03 2.46 -3.11
N PHE A 41 1.79 3.03 -4.28
CA PHE A 41 1.04 2.34 -5.34
C PHE A 41 1.86 1.26 -6.07
N ARG A 42 3.07 1.04 -5.63
CA ARG A 42 3.87 -0.14 -5.89
C ARG A 42 3.43 -1.28 -4.98
N LYS A 43 2.30 -1.90 -5.25
CA LYS A 43 1.74 -2.95 -4.41
C LYS A 43 2.45 -4.29 -4.62
N ASN A 44 2.71 -5.00 -3.51
CA ASN A 44 3.23 -6.37 -3.51
C ASN A 44 4.55 -6.54 -4.28
N SER A 45 5.53 -5.69 -4.04
CA SER A 45 6.88 -5.87 -4.60
C SER A 45 7.85 -6.59 -3.65
N LEU A 46 7.34 -6.99 -2.49
CA LEU A 46 7.93 -7.91 -1.53
C LEU A 46 6.86 -8.92 -1.11
N VAL A 47 7.03 -10.20 -1.42
CA VAL A 47 5.99 -11.23 -1.25
C VAL A 47 6.60 -12.54 -0.78
N THR A 48 6.03 -13.15 0.26
CA THR A 48 6.41 -14.48 0.74
C THR A 48 5.44 -15.55 0.26
N TYR A 49 5.97 -16.64 -0.24
CA TYR A 49 5.24 -17.88 -0.52
C TYR A 49 5.87 -19.02 0.26
N LYS A 50 5.11 -19.63 1.18
CA LYS A 50 5.61 -20.64 2.13
C LYS A 50 6.81 -20.11 2.93
N ASN A 51 8.03 -20.53 2.62
CA ASN A 51 9.26 -20.10 3.30
C ASN A 51 10.26 -19.38 2.36
N VAL A 52 9.80 -18.97 1.18
CA VAL A 52 10.59 -18.21 0.19
C VAL A 52 10.01 -16.82 0.05
N GLN A 53 10.84 -15.81 0.25
CA GLN A 53 10.50 -14.41 0.07
C GLN A 53 11.06 -13.90 -1.25
N PHE A 54 10.21 -13.25 -2.07
CA PHE A 54 10.54 -12.64 -3.36
C PHE A 54 10.52 -11.13 -3.23
N ILE A 55 11.37 -10.46 -4.02
CA ILE A 55 11.44 -9.01 -4.12
C ILE A 55 11.66 -8.59 -5.57
N ALA A 56 11.13 -7.43 -5.94
CA ALA A 56 11.34 -6.82 -7.25
C ALA A 56 11.65 -5.33 -7.14
N PHE A 57 12.54 -4.82 -7.95
CA PHE A 57 12.92 -3.41 -8.02
C PHE A 57 13.61 -3.12 -9.37
N TYR A 58 13.73 -1.84 -9.73
CA TYR A 58 14.59 -1.42 -10.84
C TYR A 58 16.00 -1.14 -10.34
N ASN A 59 16.98 -1.72 -11.02
CA ASN A 59 18.36 -1.38 -10.76
C ASN A 59 18.73 0.00 -11.40
N GLN A 60 19.96 0.43 -11.21
CA GLN A 60 20.49 1.70 -11.71
C GLN A 60 20.35 1.88 -13.25
N LYS A 61 20.25 0.79 -14.01
CA LYS A 61 20.11 0.79 -15.47
C LYS A 61 18.65 0.66 -15.94
N GLY A 62 17.69 0.73 -15.01
CA GLY A 62 16.28 0.50 -15.31
C GLY A 62 15.92 -0.95 -15.60
N LYS A 63 16.84 -1.91 -15.32
CA LYS A 63 16.51 -3.33 -15.45
C LYS A 63 15.53 -3.77 -14.37
N LEU A 64 14.46 -4.47 -14.76
CA LEU A 64 13.63 -5.21 -13.84
C LEU A 64 14.50 -6.29 -13.17
N THR A 65 14.72 -6.15 -11.88
CA THR A 65 15.56 -7.03 -11.07
C THR A 65 14.72 -7.77 -10.07
N LEU A 66 14.88 -9.08 -10.04
CA LEU A 66 14.17 -9.97 -9.12
C LEU A 66 15.14 -10.54 -8.11
N GLY A 67 14.65 -10.74 -6.89
CA GLY A 67 15.39 -11.43 -5.85
C GLY A 67 14.53 -12.46 -5.14
N LYS A 68 15.17 -13.52 -4.61
CA LYS A 68 14.55 -14.45 -3.66
C LYS A 68 15.52 -14.84 -2.55
N ARG A 69 14.96 -15.17 -1.40
CA ARG A 69 15.69 -15.77 -0.27
C ARG A 69 14.81 -16.77 0.46
N LYS A 70 15.42 -17.69 1.21
CA LYS A 70 14.69 -18.38 2.28
C LYS A 70 14.31 -17.35 3.33
N LEU A 71 13.09 -17.39 3.81
CA LEU A 71 12.65 -16.55 4.93
C LEU A 71 13.64 -16.74 6.10
N ASN A 72 14.08 -15.74 6.78
CA ASN A 72 15.13 -15.76 7.81
C ASN A 72 16.58 -15.89 7.32
N ALA A 73 16.85 -16.11 6.05
CA ALA A 73 18.21 -15.98 5.52
C ALA A 73 18.55 -14.52 5.26
N SER A 74 19.83 -14.14 5.40
CA SER A 74 20.28 -12.78 5.05
C SER A 74 20.72 -12.65 3.59
N LYS A 75 21.07 -13.76 2.93
CA LYS A 75 21.59 -13.76 1.56
C LYS A 75 20.43 -13.92 0.55
N TRP A 76 20.45 -13.04 -0.46
CA TRP A 76 19.54 -13.05 -1.59
C TRP A 76 20.20 -13.66 -2.82
N GLU A 77 19.43 -14.43 -3.59
CA GLU A 77 19.71 -14.74 -4.99
C GLU A 77 19.07 -13.62 -5.82
N ILE A 78 19.88 -12.91 -6.63
CA ILE A 78 19.45 -11.75 -7.43
C ILE A 78 19.65 -12.06 -8.90
N VAL A 79 18.65 -11.72 -9.73
CA VAL A 79 18.67 -11.88 -11.18
C VAL A 79 18.20 -10.59 -11.84
N GLU A 80 19.03 -10.02 -12.72
CA GLU A 80 18.61 -9.00 -13.67
C GLU A 80 17.89 -9.70 -14.83
N THR A 81 16.63 -9.32 -15.08
CA THR A 81 15.85 -9.88 -16.19
C THR A 81 16.24 -9.23 -17.53
N ALA A 82 15.72 -9.77 -18.63
CA ALA A 82 15.85 -9.14 -19.95
C ALA A 82 15.04 -7.82 -20.07
N PHE A 83 14.08 -7.58 -19.16
CA PHE A 83 13.13 -6.48 -19.23
C PHE A 83 13.67 -5.19 -18.61
N ASN A 84 13.18 -4.06 -19.14
CA ASN A 84 13.47 -2.73 -18.62
C ASN A 84 12.16 -2.03 -18.27
N GLY A 85 12.24 -1.00 -17.41
CA GLY A 85 11.19 -0.02 -17.20
C GLY A 85 11.74 1.39 -17.37
N ASN A 86 10.86 2.34 -17.63
CA ASN A 86 11.18 3.76 -17.61
C ASN A 86 11.26 4.27 -16.16
N ILE A 87 12.47 4.27 -15.61
CA ILE A 87 12.74 4.69 -14.23
C ILE A 87 12.67 6.21 -14.02
N HIS A 88 12.43 7.00 -15.07
CA HIS A 88 12.30 8.46 -14.96
C HIS A 88 10.88 8.91 -14.60
N ASP A 89 9.93 7.99 -14.52
CA ASP A 89 8.55 8.22 -14.10
C ASP A 89 8.19 7.33 -12.91
N ALA A 90 7.87 7.95 -11.78
CA ALA A 90 7.57 7.24 -10.54
C ALA A 90 6.28 6.40 -10.58
N HIS A 91 5.42 6.57 -11.60
CA HIS A 91 4.23 5.73 -11.80
C HIS A 91 4.57 4.33 -12.34
N ASN A 92 5.71 4.15 -12.98
CA ASN A 92 6.12 2.91 -13.65
C ASN A 92 6.54 1.80 -12.68
N CYS A 93 5.88 1.70 -11.55
CA CYS A 93 6.19 0.77 -10.48
C CYS A 93 6.00 -0.70 -10.90
N ILE A 94 6.55 -1.59 -10.07
CA ILE A 94 6.49 -3.04 -10.24
C ILE A 94 5.48 -3.61 -9.23
N SER A 95 4.67 -4.57 -9.68
CA SER A 95 3.83 -5.41 -8.82
C SER A 95 4.14 -6.88 -9.05
N ILE A 96 4.31 -7.66 -7.99
CA ILE A 96 4.54 -9.11 -8.05
C ILE A 96 3.57 -9.85 -7.14
N MET A 97 3.28 -11.11 -7.48
CA MET A 97 2.56 -12.04 -6.61
C MET A 97 2.92 -13.46 -6.97
N VAL A 98 2.90 -14.35 -5.98
CA VAL A 98 3.08 -15.78 -6.20
C VAL A 98 1.73 -16.49 -6.10
N ASP A 99 1.33 -17.22 -7.12
CA ASP A 99 0.08 -17.96 -7.17
C ASP A 99 0.04 -19.19 -6.24
N GLY A 100 -1.05 -19.94 -6.26
CA GLY A 100 -1.23 -21.13 -5.44
C GLY A 100 -0.28 -22.28 -5.74
N ASP A 101 0.23 -22.36 -6.98
CA ASP A 101 1.16 -23.38 -7.46
C ASP A 101 2.63 -22.96 -7.31
N GLY A 102 2.89 -21.71 -6.89
CA GLY A 102 4.23 -21.18 -6.66
C GLY A 102 4.86 -20.48 -7.85
N PHE A 103 4.11 -20.15 -8.90
CA PHE A 103 4.59 -19.34 -10.01
C PHE A 103 4.58 -17.86 -9.61
N LEU A 104 5.68 -17.17 -9.90
CA LEU A 104 5.82 -15.73 -9.69
C LEU A 104 5.24 -14.98 -10.90
N HIS A 105 4.22 -14.16 -10.68
CA HIS A 105 3.63 -13.24 -11.65
C HIS A 105 4.20 -11.84 -11.46
N VAL A 106 4.51 -11.15 -12.56
CA VAL A 106 5.15 -9.84 -12.55
C VAL A 106 4.48 -8.93 -13.57
N SER A 107 4.16 -7.70 -13.14
CA SER A 107 3.72 -6.61 -14.02
C SER A 107 4.53 -5.35 -13.69
N TRP A 108 4.95 -4.59 -14.71
CA TRP A 108 5.88 -3.48 -14.53
C TRP A 108 5.72 -2.42 -15.62
N ASP A 109 6.17 -1.18 -15.33
CA ASP A 109 6.37 -0.10 -16.28
C ASP A 109 5.07 0.39 -16.93
N HIS A 110 4.13 0.89 -16.10
CA HIS A 110 2.81 1.32 -16.56
C HIS A 110 2.45 2.74 -16.17
N HIS A 111 2.34 3.60 -17.19
CA HIS A 111 1.71 4.92 -17.10
C HIS A 111 0.98 5.26 -18.42
N GLY A 112 -0.12 4.55 -18.69
CA GLY A 112 -0.93 4.72 -19.90
C GLY A 112 -0.32 4.09 -21.16
N ASN A 113 0.33 2.96 -21.01
CA ASN A 113 0.98 2.19 -22.08
C ASN A 113 0.50 0.73 -22.08
N PRO A 114 0.83 -0.07 -23.13
CA PRO A 114 0.43 -1.46 -23.19
C PRO A 114 0.90 -2.29 -22.01
N LEU A 115 0.08 -3.26 -21.60
CA LEU A 115 0.36 -4.12 -20.44
C LEU A 115 1.68 -4.90 -20.62
N ASN A 116 2.55 -4.78 -19.63
CA ASN A 116 3.72 -5.61 -19.45
C ASN A 116 3.41 -6.65 -18.37
N TYR A 117 3.34 -7.90 -18.76
CA TYR A 117 3.11 -9.02 -17.88
C TYR A 117 3.97 -10.21 -18.28
N ALA A 118 4.51 -10.91 -17.31
CA ALA A 118 5.19 -12.19 -17.44
C ALA A 118 5.00 -13.02 -16.17
N HIS A 119 5.23 -14.31 -16.25
CA HIS A 119 5.30 -15.16 -15.05
C HIS A 119 6.57 -16.04 -15.08
N SER A 120 6.93 -16.63 -13.95
CA SER A 120 8.09 -17.50 -13.89
C SER A 120 7.87 -18.77 -14.71
N VAL A 121 8.96 -19.30 -15.33
CA VAL A 121 8.91 -20.51 -16.16
C VAL A 121 8.66 -21.79 -15.35
N ALA A 122 8.89 -21.75 -14.03
CA ALA A 122 8.68 -22.84 -13.10
C ALA A 122 8.35 -22.30 -11.71
N PRO A 123 7.73 -23.09 -10.82
CA PRO A 123 7.51 -22.73 -9.43
C PRO A 123 8.81 -22.28 -8.74
N LEU A 124 8.74 -21.18 -7.99
CA LEU A 124 9.85 -20.56 -7.25
C LEU A 124 11.05 -20.13 -8.12
N SER A 125 10.91 -20.07 -9.45
CA SER A 125 11.94 -19.59 -10.37
C SER A 125 11.96 -18.05 -10.41
N LEU A 126 13.15 -17.46 -10.61
CA LEU A 126 13.32 -16.04 -10.98
C LEU A 126 13.43 -15.83 -12.50
N GLN A 127 13.53 -16.94 -13.28
CA GLN A 127 13.49 -16.86 -14.73
C GLN A 127 12.05 -16.65 -15.19
N LEU A 128 11.83 -15.59 -15.99
CA LEU A 128 10.52 -15.24 -16.53
C LEU A 128 10.33 -15.77 -17.95
N THR A 129 9.08 -15.94 -18.34
CA THR A 129 8.66 -16.09 -19.74
C THR A 129 8.94 -14.81 -20.52
N ASP A 130 8.76 -14.82 -21.83
CA ASP A 130 8.54 -13.62 -22.63
C ASP A 130 7.29 -12.89 -22.14
N LYS A 131 7.08 -11.63 -22.60
CA LYS A 131 5.85 -10.89 -22.32
C LYS A 131 4.63 -11.63 -22.85
N LEU A 132 3.60 -11.73 -22.06
CA LEU A 132 2.35 -12.38 -22.36
C LEU A 132 1.18 -11.39 -22.22
N PRO A 133 0.10 -11.53 -23.00
CA PRO A 133 -1.17 -10.91 -22.65
C PRO A 133 -1.77 -11.61 -21.44
N MET A 134 -2.65 -10.95 -20.70
CA MET A 134 -3.52 -11.60 -19.72
C MET A 134 -4.79 -12.11 -20.43
N THR A 135 -5.62 -11.17 -20.89
CA THR A 135 -6.90 -11.46 -21.58
C THR A 135 -6.91 -10.97 -23.02
N GLY A 136 -6.02 -10.05 -23.38
CA GLY A 136 -6.03 -9.32 -24.64
C GLY A 136 -7.08 -8.20 -24.71
N LEU A 137 -7.82 -7.93 -23.60
CA LEU A 137 -8.89 -6.95 -23.52
C LEU A 137 -8.49 -5.78 -22.60
N ASN A 138 -8.67 -4.52 -23.05
CA ASN A 138 -8.38 -3.31 -22.28
C ASN A 138 -6.91 -3.15 -21.82
N GLU A 139 -5.97 -3.78 -22.51
CA GLU A 139 -4.55 -3.86 -22.12
C GLU A 139 -3.65 -2.81 -22.80
N THR A 140 -4.23 -1.80 -23.49
CA THR A 140 -3.45 -0.83 -24.27
C THR A 140 -3.02 0.41 -23.50
N ASN A 141 -3.69 0.76 -22.40
CA ASN A 141 -3.46 1.98 -21.63
C ASN A 141 -3.42 1.71 -20.12
N ALA A 142 -2.63 0.73 -19.71
CA ALA A 142 -2.57 0.30 -18.30
C ALA A 142 -1.78 1.29 -17.42
N THR A 143 -2.28 1.49 -16.18
CA THR A 143 -1.56 2.21 -15.11
C THR A 143 -1.94 1.59 -13.77
N TYR A 144 -1.03 1.62 -12.77
CA TYR A 144 -1.23 1.09 -11.41
C TYR A 144 -1.54 -0.41 -11.39
N PRO A 145 -0.62 -1.27 -11.83
CA PRO A 145 -0.81 -2.72 -11.79
C PRO A 145 -0.76 -3.22 -10.34
N GLU A 146 -1.78 -3.97 -9.90
CA GLU A 146 -1.86 -4.48 -8.54
C GLU A 146 -2.34 -5.93 -8.52
N PHE A 147 -1.48 -6.84 -8.05
CA PHE A 147 -1.86 -8.23 -7.79
C PHE A 147 -2.39 -8.43 -6.37
N TYR A 148 -3.41 -9.28 -6.24
CA TYR A 148 -3.94 -9.76 -4.96
C TYR A 148 -4.13 -11.27 -5.02
N LYS A 149 -3.74 -11.97 -3.95
CA LYS A 149 -3.89 -13.41 -3.85
C LYS A 149 -5.13 -13.78 -3.05
N MET A 150 -5.93 -14.66 -3.61
CA MET A 150 -7.10 -15.27 -2.98
C MET A 150 -6.70 -16.52 -2.15
N PRO A 151 -7.47 -16.91 -1.12
CA PRO A 151 -7.14 -18.08 -0.29
C PRO A 151 -7.04 -19.40 -1.08
N ASN A 152 -7.75 -19.52 -2.19
CA ASN A 152 -7.69 -20.70 -3.07
C ASN A 152 -6.48 -20.72 -4.01
N GLY A 153 -5.59 -19.73 -3.92
CA GLY A 153 -4.41 -19.60 -4.75
C GLY A 153 -4.60 -18.85 -6.06
N ASN A 154 -5.84 -18.53 -6.44
CA ASN A 154 -6.14 -17.68 -7.58
C ASN A 154 -5.62 -16.25 -7.34
N LEU A 155 -5.41 -15.49 -8.43
CA LEU A 155 -5.02 -14.10 -8.35
C LEU A 155 -6.12 -13.18 -8.88
N ILE A 156 -6.19 -12.00 -8.30
CA ILE A 156 -6.91 -10.85 -8.85
C ILE A 156 -5.86 -9.85 -9.30
N PHE A 157 -6.09 -9.21 -10.44
CA PHE A 157 -5.25 -8.16 -10.97
C PHE A 157 -6.11 -6.94 -11.28
N LEU A 158 -5.75 -5.82 -10.66
CA LEU A 158 -6.39 -4.52 -10.87
C LEU A 158 -5.45 -3.60 -11.62
N TYR A 159 -6.00 -2.78 -12.50
CA TYR A 159 -5.30 -1.68 -13.14
C TYR A 159 -6.29 -0.64 -13.68
N ARG A 160 -5.81 0.57 -13.89
CA ARG A 160 -6.56 1.59 -14.61
C ARG A 160 -6.32 1.43 -16.11
N ASP A 161 -7.39 1.28 -16.89
CA ASP A 161 -7.36 1.49 -18.33
C ASP A 161 -7.77 2.94 -18.65
N GLY A 162 -6.90 3.67 -19.35
CA GLY A 162 -7.13 5.07 -19.72
C GLY A 162 -6.29 6.07 -18.91
N ARG A 163 -6.77 7.33 -18.83
CA ARG A 163 -6.01 8.47 -18.33
C ARG A 163 -6.56 9.00 -17.00
N SER A 164 -5.75 9.81 -16.30
CA SER A 164 -6.19 10.52 -15.11
C SER A 164 -7.47 11.34 -15.35
N GLY A 165 -8.46 11.19 -14.48
CA GLY A 165 -9.79 11.82 -14.59
C GLY A 165 -10.78 11.13 -15.53
N LYS A 166 -10.34 10.14 -16.34
CA LYS A 166 -11.18 9.43 -17.32
C LYS A 166 -10.83 7.95 -17.48
N GLY A 167 -10.22 7.35 -16.47
CA GLY A 167 -9.82 5.94 -16.53
C GLY A 167 -10.84 5.01 -15.90
N ASN A 168 -10.90 3.79 -16.41
CA ASN A 168 -11.75 2.71 -15.93
C ASN A 168 -10.97 1.79 -15.01
N LEU A 169 -11.58 1.29 -13.95
CA LEU A 169 -11.00 0.25 -13.11
C LEU A 169 -11.29 -1.11 -13.72
N VAL A 170 -10.26 -1.72 -14.30
CA VAL A 170 -10.32 -3.08 -14.86
C VAL A 170 -9.97 -4.10 -13.79
N MET A 171 -10.67 -5.22 -13.78
CA MET A 171 -10.42 -6.34 -12.89
C MET A 171 -10.33 -7.65 -13.66
N ASN A 172 -9.16 -8.29 -13.60
CA ASN A 172 -8.90 -9.61 -14.16
C ASN A 172 -8.72 -10.64 -13.04
N ARG A 173 -9.09 -11.90 -13.31
CA ARG A 173 -8.88 -13.05 -12.41
C ARG A 173 -8.08 -14.13 -13.11
N TYR A 174 -7.03 -14.59 -12.43
CA TYR A 174 -6.26 -15.78 -12.81
C TYR A 174 -6.80 -17.00 -12.05
N ASP A 175 -7.12 -18.04 -12.77
CA ASP A 175 -7.46 -19.33 -12.19
C ASP A 175 -6.25 -20.27 -12.22
N VAL A 176 -5.81 -20.70 -11.04
CA VAL A 176 -4.59 -21.49 -10.85
C VAL A 176 -4.72 -22.89 -11.46
N LYS A 177 -5.94 -23.42 -11.63
CA LYS A 177 -6.18 -24.76 -12.21
C LYS A 177 -6.11 -24.75 -13.72
N SER A 178 -6.79 -23.80 -14.36
CA SER A 178 -6.77 -23.64 -15.82
C SER A 178 -5.54 -22.88 -16.32
N LYS A 179 -4.80 -22.19 -15.42
CA LYS A 179 -3.66 -21.31 -15.72
C LYS A 179 -4.00 -20.22 -16.72
N ALA A 180 -5.21 -19.67 -16.62
CA ALA A 180 -5.75 -18.70 -17.54
C ALA A 180 -6.30 -17.47 -16.81
N TRP A 181 -6.16 -16.30 -17.46
CA TRP A 181 -6.78 -15.05 -17.06
C TRP A 181 -8.15 -14.90 -17.70
N THR A 182 -9.10 -14.37 -16.94
CA THR A 182 -10.41 -13.92 -17.40
C THR A 182 -10.68 -12.50 -16.92
N GLN A 183 -11.24 -11.64 -17.77
CA GLN A 183 -11.67 -10.31 -17.37
C GLN A 183 -13.02 -10.42 -16.65
N LEU A 184 -13.07 -9.96 -15.39
CA LEU A 184 -14.31 -9.91 -14.60
C LEU A 184 -15.07 -8.61 -14.87
N HIS A 185 -14.36 -7.47 -14.87
CA HIS A 185 -14.95 -6.16 -15.08
C HIS A 185 -14.06 -5.31 -15.98
N THR A 186 -14.68 -4.65 -16.96
CA THR A 186 -14.04 -3.64 -17.84
C THR A 186 -14.04 -2.27 -17.20
N ASN A 187 -15.01 -2.00 -16.31
CA ASN A 187 -15.17 -0.75 -15.58
C ASN A 187 -15.96 -1.05 -14.28
N LEU A 188 -15.28 -1.50 -13.24
CA LEU A 188 -15.92 -1.83 -11.96
C LEU A 188 -16.48 -0.57 -11.27
N ILE A 189 -15.72 0.53 -11.33
CA ILE A 189 -16.08 1.81 -10.72
C ILE A 189 -16.02 2.87 -11.80
N ASP A 190 -17.19 3.42 -12.14
CA ASP A 190 -17.38 4.36 -13.24
C ASP A 190 -17.43 5.81 -12.75
N GLY A 191 -16.47 6.60 -13.14
CA GLY A 191 -16.47 8.05 -12.92
C GLY A 191 -17.27 8.85 -13.94
N GLU A 192 -18.01 8.18 -14.85
CA GLU A 192 -18.91 8.76 -15.83
C GLU A 192 -18.24 9.81 -16.74
N GLY A 193 -16.93 9.63 -17.01
CA GLY A 193 -16.11 10.54 -17.81
C GLY A 193 -15.82 11.91 -17.16
N ARG A 194 -16.26 12.13 -15.92
CA ARG A 194 -16.09 13.38 -15.15
C ARG A 194 -15.01 13.27 -14.08
N GLN A 195 -14.77 12.07 -13.58
CA GLN A 195 -13.82 11.73 -12.53
C GLN A 195 -13.39 10.29 -12.66
N ASN A 196 -12.42 9.85 -11.89
CA ASN A 196 -12.12 8.44 -11.75
C ASN A 196 -11.76 8.06 -10.31
N ALA A 197 -11.94 6.79 -9.99
CA ALA A 197 -11.54 6.23 -8.73
C ALA A 197 -10.01 6.12 -8.63
N TYR A 198 -9.47 6.52 -7.48
CA TYR A 198 -8.11 6.17 -7.07
C TYR A 198 -8.24 5.27 -5.84
N TRP A 199 -7.89 4.00 -5.99
CA TRP A 199 -8.25 2.94 -5.06
C TRP A 199 -7.09 2.44 -4.21
N GLN A 200 -7.45 1.79 -3.12
CA GLN A 200 -6.66 0.85 -2.34
C GLN A 200 -7.53 -0.36 -2.04
N ALA A 201 -6.94 -1.55 -1.95
CA ALA A 201 -7.69 -2.77 -1.72
C ALA A 201 -6.94 -3.76 -0.82
N CYS A 202 -7.67 -4.71 -0.25
CA CYS A 202 -7.12 -5.84 0.48
C CYS A 202 -8.02 -7.07 0.35
N VAL A 203 -7.43 -8.24 0.54
CA VAL A 203 -8.15 -9.52 0.65
C VAL A 203 -8.02 -9.99 2.09
N ASP A 204 -9.14 -10.23 2.75
CA ASP A 204 -9.15 -10.76 4.11
C ASP A 204 -8.87 -12.27 4.16
N LYS A 205 -8.79 -12.84 5.36
CA LYS A 205 -8.53 -14.28 5.54
C LYS A 205 -9.65 -15.19 5.01
N LYS A 206 -10.86 -14.68 4.86
CA LYS A 206 -12.02 -15.41 4.34
C LYS A 206 -12.10 -15.36 2.82
N GLY A 207 -11.28 -14.50 2.19
CA GLY A 207 -11.32 -14.24 0.76
C GLY A 207 -12.27 -13.13 0.35
N THR A 208 -12.77 -12.33 1.30
CA THR A 208 -13.49 -11.11 0.98
C THR A 208 -12.52 -10.10 0.36
N PHE A 209 -12.82 -9.66 -0.85
CA PHE A 209 -12.10 -8.60 -1.53
C PHE A 209 -12.71 -7.25 -1.14
N ASN A 210 -11.96 -6.42 -0.43
CA ASN A 210 -12.39 -5.10 -0.01
C ASN A 210 -11.67 -4.05 -0.85
N ILE A 211 -12.41 -3.04 -1.32
CA ILE A 211 -11.88 -1.90 -2.07
C ILE A 211 -12.44 -0.60 -1.50
N SER A 212 -11.58 0.38 -1.35
CA SER A 212 -11.94 1.75 -1.03
C SER A 212 -11.31 2.66 -2.06
N TRP A 213 -11.90 3.82 -2.32
CA TRP A 213 -11.34 4.80 -3.25
C TRP A 213 -11.68 6.21 -2.85
N VAL A 214 -10.94 7.16 -3.40
CA VAL A 214 -11.31 8.56 -3.43
C VAL A 214 -11.68 8.94 -4.87
N TRP A 215 -12.64 9.84 -5.03
CA TRP A 215 -12.90 10.44 -6.32
C TRP A 215 -11.86 11.52 -6.64
N ARG A 216 -11.43 11.57 -7.89
CA ARG A 216 -10.56 12.61 -8.42
C ARG A 216 -11.19 13.23 -9.66
N GLY A 217 -11.61 14.51 -9.54
CA GLY A 217 -12.38 15.20 -10.56
C GLY A 217 -11.55 15.88 -11.65
N SER A 218 -10.21 15.92 -11.50
CA SER A 218 -9.30 16.52 -12.50
C SER A 218 -7.89 15.95 -12.35
N PRO A 219 -6.94 16.24 -13.24
CA PRO A 219 -5.53 15.87 -13.05
C PRO A 219 -4.88 16.49 -11.80
N ASP A 220 -5.43 17.57 -11.25
CA ASP A 220 -4.94 18.19 -10.02
C ASP A 220 -5.31 17.34 -8.79
N VAL A 221 -4.31 17.01 -7.95
CA VAL A 221 -4.52 16.23 -6.73
C VAL A 221 -5.44 16.93 -5.72
N ALA A 222 -5.52 18.26 -5.72
CA ALA A 222 -6.45 19.03 -4.88
C ALA A 222 -7.92 18.74 -5.17
N SER A 223 -8.23 18.14 -6.33
CA SER A 223 -9.59 17.69 -6.68
C SER A 223 -10.01 16.37 -6.05
N ASN A 224 -9.13 15.70 -5.30
CA ASN A 224 -9.51 14.51 -4.52
C ASN A 224 -10.57 14.86 -3.48
N HIS A 225 -11.59 13.99 -3.35
CA HIS A 225 -12.65 14.17 -2.36
C HIS A 225 -13.29 12.84 -2.01
N ASP A 226 -13.92 12.81 -0.85
CA ASP A 226 -14.68 11.70 -0.31
C ASP A 226 -13.88 10.37 -0.26
N MET A 227 -14.29 9.50 0.62
CA MET A 227 -13.78 8.14 0.73
C MET A 227 -14.96 7.17 0.64
N LEU A 228 -14.87 6.22 -0.27
CA LEU A 228 -15.95 5.32 -0.64
C LEU A 228 -15.52 3.88 -0.45
N PHE A 229 -16.50 2.96 -0.44
CA PHE A 229 -16.23 1.56 -0.13
C PHE A 229 -17.12 0.60 -0.91
N ALA A 230 -16.57 -0.57 -1.23
CA ALA A 230 -17.28 -1.75 -1.70
C ALA A 230 -16.53 -3.02 -1.30
N ARG A 231 -17.23 -4.16 -1.24
CA ARG A 231 -16.61 -5.47 -1.04
C ARG A 231 -17.25 -6.53 -1.91
N SER A 232 -16.49 -7.59 -2.17
CA SER A 232 -16.96 -8.81 -2.85
C SER A 232 -16.63 -10.04 -2.01
N THR A 233 -17.60 -10.91 -1.82
CA THR A 233 -17.45 -12.18 -1.08
C THR A 233 -17.38 -13.40 -2.00
N ASP A 234 -17.47 -13.20 -3.32
CA ASP A 234 -17.51 -14.25 -4.35
C ASP A 234 -16.37 -14.19 -5.37
N GLY A 235 -15.25 -13.59 -4.95
CA GLY A 235 -14.04 -13.50 -5.78
C GLY A 235 -14.11 -12.43 -6.87
N GLY A 236 -14.82 -11.35 -6.64
CA GLY A 236 -14.90 -10.19 -7.52
C GLY A 236 -16.06 -10.22 -8.52
N ILE A 237 -16.96 -11.21 -8.45
CA ILE A 237 -18.07 -11.34 -9.42
C ILE A 237 -19.19 -10.34 -9.10
N SER A 238 -19.69 -10.35 -7.87
CA SER A 238 -20.67 -9.39 -7.37
C SER A 238 -20.12 -8.54 -6.24
N TRP A 239 -20.68 -7.36 -6.04
CA TRP A 239 -20.21 -6.39 -5.10
C TRP A 239 -21.33 -5.90 -4.19
N GLU A 240 -20.98 -5.54 -2.96
CA GLU A 240 -21.93 -5.09 -1.95
C GLU A 240 -21.32 -3.96 -1.09
N LYS A 241 -22.22 -3.17 -0.49
CA LYS A 241 -21.89 -2.20 0.55
C LYS A 241 -21.47 -2.91 1.86
N SER A 242 -20.99 -2.17 2.81
CA SER A 242 -20.64 -2.69 4.15
C SER A 242 -21.82 -3.36 4.85
N THR A 243 -23.05 -2.93 4.56
CA THR A 243 -24.30 -3.48 5.07
C THR A 243 -24.70 -4.82 4.44
N GLY A 244 -24.06 -5.24 3.33
CA GLY A 244 -24.46 -6.40 2.53
C GLY A 244 -25.46 -6.09 1.40
N GLU A 245 -25.89 -4.85 1.25
CA GLU A 245 -26.71 -4.41 0.11
C GLU A 245 -25.89 -4.53 -1.18
N LYS A 246 -26.45 -5.21 -2.19
CA LYS A 246 -25.80 -5.45 -3.47
C LYS A 246 -25.77 -4.19 -4.34
N TYR A 247 -24.63 -3.97 -4.99
CA TYR A 247 -24.52 -2.95 -6.03
C TYR A 247 -25.12 -3.39 -7.36
N THR A 248 -25.76 -2.46 -8.05
CA THR A 248 -25.92 -2.54 -9.51
C THR A 248 -24.65 -2.01 -10.13
N LEU A 249 -23.96 -2.83 -10.93
CA LEU A 249 -22.70 -2.47 -11.57
C LEU A 249 -22.92 -1.73 -12.91
N PRO A 250 -22.01 -0.81 -13.28
CA PRO A 250 -20.85 -0.36 -12.54
C PRO A 250 -21.22 0.46 -11.30
N ILE A 251 -20.29 0.52 -10.31
CA ILE A 251 -20.44 1.43 -9.18
C ILE A 251 -20.12 2.84 -9.66
N ASN A 252 -20.98 3.81 -9.36
CA ASN A 252 -20.79 5.21 -9.73
C ASN A 252 -21.09 6.15 -8.55
N GLU A 253 -21.00 7.46 -8.76
CA GLU A 253 -21.22 8.45 -7.71
C GLU A 253 -22.62 8.34 -7.07
N ALA A 254 -23.65 7.98 -7.86
CA ALA A 254 -25.03 7.93 -7.39
C ALA A 254 -25.33 6.71 -6.50
N ASN A 255 -24.61 5.59 -6.67
CA ASN A 255 -24.88 4.36 -5.92
C ASN A 255 -23.73 3.97 -4.94
N ALA A 256 -22.57 4.63 -4.99
CA ALA A 256 -21.41 4.33 -4.15
C ALA A 256 -21.70 4.57 -2.65
N GLU A 257 -21.24 3.68 -1.79
CA GLU A 257 -21.31 3.87 -0.35
C GLU A 257 -20.25 4.87 0.11
N LEU A 258 -20.71 5.95 0.75
CA LEU A 258 -19.84 6.95 1.35
C LEU A 258 -19.34 6.46 2.72
N ALA A 259 -18.03 6.22 2.82
CA ALA A 259 -17.37 5.85 4.08
C ALA A 259 -17.00 7.08 4.92
N CYS A 260 -16.52 8.14 4.27
CA CYS A 260 -16.19 9.42 4.92
C CYS A 260 -16.33 10.56 3.92
N SER A 261 -17.03 11.63 4.31
CA SER A 261 -17.13 12.85 3.49
C SER A 261 -15.90 13.73 3.72
N ILE A 262 -15.14 13.95 2.67
CA ILE A 262 -13.90 14.72 2.70
C ILE A 262 -13.96 15.78 1.58
N PRO A 263 -13.87 17.08 1.90
CA PRO A 263 -13.98 18.11 0.89
C PRO A 263 -12.76 18.17 -0.03
N ARG A 264 -12.94 18.71 -1.23
CA ARG A 264 -11.84 19.11 -2.13
C ARG A 264 -10.97 20.17 -1.46
N ASN A 265 -9.72 20.31 -1.90
CA ASN A 265 -8.74 21.26 -1.37
C ASN A 265 -8.44 21.07 0.13
N SER A 266 -8.48 19.81 0.59
CA SER A 266 -8.14 19.42 1.96
C SER A 266 -6.82 18.64 2.06
N GLU A 267 -5.98 18.70 1.03
CA GLU A 267 -4.74 17.92 0.95
C GLU A 267 -4.97 16.40 1.01
N LEU A 268 -6.18 15.93 0.70
CA LEU A 268 -6.50 14.51 0.63
C LEU A 268 -5.64 13.82 -0.42
N ILE A 269 -4.87 12.82 0.01
CA ILE A 269 -4.08 12.00 -0.90
C ILE A 269 -4.86 10.79 -1.42
N ASN A 270 -4.49 10.30 -2.58
CA ASN A 270 -5.05 9.11 -3.23
C ASN A 270 -4.13 7.90 -3.14
N GLN A 271 -4.71 6.70 -3.27
CA GLN A 271 -4.02 5.41 -3.28
C GLN A 271 -3.15 5.19 -2.03
N THR A 272 -3.80 5.04 -0.92
CA THR A 272 -3.15 4.83 0.36
C THR A 272 -3.13 3.35 0.76
N SER A 273 -3.69 3.01 1.91
CA SER A 273 -3.77 1.63 2.37
C SER A 273 -5.09 1.31 3.04
N MET A 274 -5.45 0.04 2.97
CA MET A 274 -6.53 -0.52 3.75
C MET A 274 -6.22 -1.94 4.20
N THR A 275 -6.87 -2.37 5.25
CA THR A 275 -6.84 -3.73 5.78
C THR A 275 -8.18 -4.04 6.44
N THR A 276 -8.32 -5.24 6.99
CA THR A 276 -9.46 -5.61 7.82
C THR A 276 -9.01 -6.00 9.21
N ASP A 277 -9.92 -5.87 10.18
CA ASP A 277 -9.76 -6.50 11.47
C ASP A 277 -9.96 -8.03 11.39
N ASP A 278 -9.84 -8.73 12.52
CA ASP A 278 -10.02 -10.21 12.58
C ASP A 278 -11.48 -10.65 12.35
N SER A 279 -12.45 -9.75 12.29
CA SER A 279 -13.85 -10.01 11.94
C SER A 279 -14.15 -9.77 10.46
N GLY A 280 -13.27 -9.06 9.74
CA GLY A 280 -13.43 -8.64 8.34
C GLY A 280 -13.96 -7.21 8.19
N ASN A 281 -14.03 -6.43 9.26
CA ASN A 281 -14.41 -5.02 9.19
C ASN A 281 -13.28 -4.21 8.54
N PRO A 282 -13.58 -3.31 7.58
CA PRO A 282 -12.56 -2.52 6.88
C PRO A 282 -12.00 -1.40 7.75
N PHE A 283 -10.69 -1.17 7.60
CA PHE A 283 -9.92 -0.07 8.15
C PHE A 283 -9.11 0.56 7.02
N ILE A 284 -9.28 1.87 6.79
CA ILE A 284 -8.67 2.62 5.71
C ILE A 284 -7.83 3.73 6.33
N ALA A 285 -6.57 3.84 5.95
CA ALA A 285 -5.69 4.90 6.41
C ALA A 285 -5.36 5.86 5.27
N SER A 286 -5.42 7.15 5.54
CA SER A 286 -5.03 8.21 4.62
C SER A 286 -4.55 9.43 5.39
N TYR A 287 -4.35 10.55 4.72
CA TYR A 287 -4.17 11.85 5.35
C TYR A 287 -4.95 12.93 4.61
N TRP A 288 -5.43 13.88 5.38
CA TRP A 288 -6.03 15.12 4.88
C TRP A 288 -6.05 16.17 6.00
N ARG A 289 -6.44 17.37 5.65
CA ARG A 289 -6.60 18.50 6.56
C ARG A 289 -8.08 18.63 6.94
N SER A 290 -8.37 18.47 8.22
CA SER A 290 -9.72 18.70 8.79
C SER A 290 -10.13 20.17 8.63
N ALA A 291 -11.45 20.43 8.51
CA ALA A 291 -12.00 21.75 8.17
C ALA A 291 -11.50 22.92 9.04
N ASN A 292 -11.25 22.67 10.31
CA ASN A 292 -10.81 23.69 11.28
C ASN A 292 -9.30 23.64 11.58
N SER A 293 -8.52 22.93 10.75
CA SER A 293 -7.07 22.78 10.91
C SER A 293 -6.32 23.41 9.74
N THR A 294 -5.10 23.83 9.98
CA THR A 294 -4.12 24.22 8.95
C THR A 294 -3.12 23.08 8.68
N VAL A 295 -3.12 22.03 9.50
CA VAL A 295 -2.14 20.94 9.46
C VAL A 295 -2.84 19.66 8.98
N PRO A 296 -2.43 19.08 7.83
CA PRO A 296 -2.89 17.77 7.43
C PRO A 296 -2.43 16.70 8.44
N GLN A 297 -3.37 15.86 8.87
CA GLN A 297 -3.15 14.78 9.82
C GLN A 297 -3.35 13.42 9.15
N TYR A 298 -2.80 12.37 9.75
CA TYR A 298 -3.20 10.99 9.44
C TYR A 298 -4.56 10.70 10.04
N HIS A 299 -5.39 9.97 9.29
CA HIS A 299 -6.72 9.56 9.70
C HIS A 299 -6.92 8.06 9.47
N ILE A 300 -7.76 7.47 10.31
CA ILE A 300 -8.29 6.10 10.13
C ILE A 300 -9.79 6.19 9.94
N VAL A 301 -10.30 5.68 8.82
CA VAL A 301 -11.73 5.49 8.56
C VAL A 301 -12.02 3.99 8.69
N TYR A 302 -12.97 3.62 9.53
CA TYR A 302 -13.26 2.22 9.79
C TYR A 302 -14.74 1.97 10.01
N ASN A 303 -15.19 0.73 9.73
CA ASN A 303 -16.57 0.32 9.93
C ASN A 303 -16.68 -0.66 11.07
N VAL A 304 -17.57 -0.38 12.01
CA VAL A 304 -17.96 -1.31 13.09
C VAL A 304 -19.46 -1.24 13.26
N ASP A 305 -20.12 -2.40 13.32
CA ASP A 305 -21.58 -2.53 13.45
C ASP A 305 -22.33 -1.76 12.35
N ASN A 306 -21.85 -1.85 11.12
CA ASN A 306 -22.37 -1.16 9.92
C ASN A 306 -22.37 0.38 10.05
N LYS A 307 -21.50 0.93 10.89
CA LYS A 307 -21.32 2.38 11.05
C LYS A 307 -19.89 2.76 10.73
N TRP A 308 -19.73 3.69 9.81
CA TRP A 308 -18.46 4.31 9.53
C TRP A 308 -18.08 5.30 10.62
N LYS A 309 -16.84 5.23 11.04
CA LYS A 309 -16.20 6.09 12.03
C LYS A 309 -14.91 6.66 11.46
N GLU A 310 -14.54 7.85 11.89
CA GLU A 310 -13.29 8.51 11.55
C GLU A 310 -12.51 8.84 12.82
N LEU A 311 -11.19 8.70 12.76
CA LEU A 311 -10.26 9.15 13.79
C LEU A 311 -9.20 10.03 13.17
N ASP A 312 -9.07 11.25 13.65
CA ASP A 312 -7.90 12.11 13.44
C ASP A 312 -6.83 11.70 14.48
N LEU A 313 -5.61 11.43 14.01
CA LEU A 313 -4.53 10.99 14.90
C LEU A 313 -3.83 12.14 15.62
N GLY A 314 -3.90 13.36 15.10
CA GLY A 314 -3.59 14.62 15.76
C GLY A 314 -2.14 14.80 16.25
N PHE A 315 -1.16 14.05 15.75
CA PHE A 315 0.21 14.13 16.26
C PHE A 315 1.16 15.00 15.43
N ARG A 316 0.72 15.51 14.27
CA ARG A 316 1.52 16.40 13.43
C ARG A 316 1.30 17.87 13.80
N THR A 317 2.33 18.69 13.56
CA THR A 317 2.33 20.11 13.91
C THR A 317 2.63 21.04 12.73
N THR A 318 3.24 20.53 11.66
CA THR A 318 3.71 21.33 10.52
C THR A 318 2.70 21.29 9.37
N PRO A 319 2.21 22.47 8.91
CA PRO A 319 1.33 22.54 7.75
C PRO A 319 2.07 22.27 6.45
N PHE A 320 1.35 21.79 5.43
CA PHE A 320 1.79 21.77 4.04
C PHE A 320 0.58 21.87 3.11
N SER A 321 0.81 22.25 1.86
CA SER A 321 -0.20 22.26 0.79
C SER A 321 0.08 21.17 -0.21
N LEU A 322 -0.98 20.59 -0.79
CA LEU A 322 -0.91 19.58 -1.82
C LEU A 322 -1.85 19.95 -2.98
N SER A 323 -1.26 20.28 -4.14
CA SER A 323 -1.99 20.64 -5.35
C SER A 323 -1.14 20.33 -6.61
N GLY A 324 -1.76 20.44 -7.79
CA GLY A 324 -1.12 20.26 -9.08
C GLY A 324 -1.07 18.81 -9.56
N VAL A 325 -0.32 18.58 -10.63
CA VAL A 325 -0.22 17.32 -11.37
C VAL A 325 1.13 16.62 -11.16
N GLY A 326 1.22 15.34 -11.56
CA GLY A 326 2.43 14.54 -11.46
C GLY A 326 2.73 14.02 -10.05
N THR A 327 3.83 13.30 -9.91
CA THR A 327 4.29 12.82 -8.60
C THR A 327 4.83 13.96 -7.77
N LYS A 328 4.39 14.09 -6.53
CA LYS A 328 4.71 15.21 -5.65
C LYS A 328 5.78 14.84 -4.63
N ARG A 329 6.63 15.82 -4.31
CA ARG A 329 7.48 15.76 -3.12
C ARG A 329 6.65 16.18 -1.91
N ILE A 330 6.22 15.21 -1.13
CA ILE A 330 5.34 15.44 0.02
C ILE A 330 6.14 15.26 1.31
N PRO A 331 5.99 16.15 2.33
CA PRO A 331 6.74 16.05 3.59
C PRO A 331 6.37 14.83 4.44
N ILE A 332 5.25 14.18 4.13
CA ILE A 332 4.83 12.91 4.75
C ILE A 332 4.60 11.85 3.70
N SER A 333 4.72 10.57 4.07
CA SER A 333 4.33 9.47 3.18
C SER A 333 2.84 9.18 3.27
N ARG A 334 2.28 8.56 2.25
CA ARG A 334 1.06 7.77 2.41
C ARG A 334 1.34 6.65 3.41
N PRO A 335 0.41 6.36 4.34
CA PRO A 335 0.65 5.39 5.40
C PRO A 335 0.34 3.95 4.98
N GLN A 336 0.84 2.97 5.77
CA GLN A 336 0.33 1.60 5.77
C GLN A 336 -0.31 1.30 7.13
N VAL A 337 -1.50 0.73 7.10
CA VAL A 337 -2.25 0.36 8.30
C VAL A 337 -2.28 -1.15 8.50
N LEU A 338 -1.97 -1.59 9.71
CA LEU A 338 -2.15 -2.97 10.16
C LEU A 338 -3.04 -2.98 11.39
N VAL A 339 -3.95 -3.94 11.42
CA VAL A 339 -4.94 -4.09 12.49
C VAL A 339 -4.86 -5.49 13.08
N SER A 340 -5.02 -5.58 14.39
CA SER A 340 -5.12 -6.84 15.13
C SER A 340 -6.25 -6.74 16.16
N GLY A 341 -6.97 -7.82 16.38
CA GLY A 341 -8.17 -7.80 17.24
C GLY A 341 -9.43 -7.41 16.46
N LYS A 342 -10.46 -6.91 17.12
CA LYS A 342 -11.80 -6.75 16.54
C LYS A 342 -12.48 -5.46 16.98
N GLY A 343 -13.15 -4.80 16.03
CA GLY A 343 -14.01 -3.66 16.24
C GLY A 343 -13.34 -2.54 17.03
N ASP A 344 -14.06 -1.89 17.92
CA ASP A 344 -13.58 -0.76 18.72
C ASP A 344 -12.46 -1.13 19.73
N LYS A 345 -12.17 -2.42 19.93
CA LYS A 345 -11.04 -2.89 20.75
C LYS A 345 -9.81 -3.28 19.95
N ALA A 346 -9.84 -3.04 18.63
CA ALA A 346 -8.72 -3.36 17.77
C ALA A 346 -7.48 -2.54 18.14
N SER A 347 -6.31 -3.16 17.99
CA SER A 347 -5.01 -2.51 18.04
C SER A 347 -4.58 -2.15 16.62
N ILE A 348 -4.09 -0.95 16.46
CA ILE A 348 -3.65 -0.41 15.16
C ILE A 348 -2.18 -0.07 15.19
N ARG A 349 -1.49 -0.38 14.10
CA ARG A 349 -0.13 0.09 13.78
C ARG A 349 -0.19 0.81 12.45
N LEU A 350 0.21 2.08 12.45
CA LEU A 350 0.32 2.91 11.25
C LEU A 350 1.80 3.14 10.96
N PHE A 351 2.28 2.65 9.83
CA PHE A 351 3.66 2.85 9.38
C PHE A 351 3.71 4.02 8.40
N PHE A 352 4.69 4.90 8.59
CA PHE A 352 4.81 6.12 7.80
C PHE A 352 6.22 6.70 7.84
N ARG A 353 6.44 7.70 7.02
CA ARG A 353 7.59 8.60 7.04
C ARG A 353 7.06 10.04 7.19
N ASP A 354 7.74 10.87 7.98
CA ASP A 354 7.40 12.27 8.20
C ASP A 354 8.67 13.10 8.35
N SER A 355 8.73 14.27 7.70
CA SER A 355 9.85 15.20 7.83
C SER A 355 10.01 15.74 9.26
N GLU A 356 8.94 15.84 10.05
CA GLU A 356 9.02 16.16 11.49
C GLU A 356 9.85 15.13 12.28
N ARG A 357 10.08 13.96 11.69
CA ARG A 357 10.86 12.86 12.27
C ARG A 357 12.14 12.55 11.48
N ASN A 358 12.67 13.55 10.75
CA ASN A 358 13.85 13.43 9.90
C ASN A 358 13.73 12.33 8.84
N ASP A 359 12.55 12.18 8.25
CA ASP A 359 12.22 11.18 7.21
C ASP A 359 12.55 9.74 7.60
N LYS A 360 12.53 9.39 8.89
CA LYS A 360 12.75 8.02 9.37
C LYS A 360 11.52 7.15 9.11
N VAL A 361 11.74 5.83 9.00
CA VAL A 361 10.65 4.87 9.09
C VAL A 361 10.08 4.93 10.50
N SER A 362 8.82 5.30 10.61
CA SER A 362 8.14 5.53 11.91
C SER A 362 6.88 4.67 12.01
N VAL A 363 6.45 4.42 13.24
CA VAL A 363 5.20 3.73 13.55
C VAL A 363 4.43 4.49 14.63
N ALA A 364 3.13 4.68 14.38
CA ALA A 364 2.17 5.08 15.40
C ALA A 364 1.36 3.86 15.85
N VAL A 365 1.31 3.60 17.14
CA VAL A 365 0.64 2.44 17.73
C VAL A 365 -0.49 2.92 18.63
N CYS A 366 -1.69 2.37 18.40
CA CYS A 366 -2.84 2.48 19.30
C CYS A 366 -3.25 1.07 19.72
N ASN A 367 -3.15 0.75 21.00
CA ASN A 367 -3.47 -0.60 21.50
C ASN A 367 -4.97 -0.88 21.59
N ASN A 368 -5.79 0.16 21.65
CA ASN A 368 -7.25 0.09 21.68
C ASN A 368 -7.81 1.34 21.00
N ILE A 369 -8.39 1.16 19.81
CA ILE A 369 -8.84 2.28 18.97
C ILE A 369 -9.92 3.14 19.67
N ALA A 370 -10.76 2.57 20.53
CA ALA A 370 -11.75 3.34 21.29
C ALA A 370 -11.12 4.36 22.26
N GLN A 371 -9.88 4.16 22.68
CA GLN A 371 -9.16 5.09 23.54
C GLN A 371 -8.49 6.24 22.77
N ASN A 372 -8.28 6.07 21.46
CA ASN A 372 -7.59 7.02 20.57
C ASN A 372 -6.27 7.56 21.16
N GLN A 373 -5.50 6.68 21.81
CA GLN A 373 -4.20 7.04 22.41
C GLN A 373 -3.08 6.47 21.55
N TRP A 374 -2.28 7.34 20.97
CA TRP A 374 -1.23 7.01 20.03
C TRP A 374 0.16 7.18 20.64
N LYS A 375 0.99 6.15 20.50
CA LYS A 375 2.43 6.21 20.77
C LYS A 375 3.19 6.16 19.47
N VAL A 376 3.97 7.21 19.18
CA VAL A 376 4.78 7.32 17.95
C VAL A 376 6.24 7.02 18.27
N SER A 377 6.88 6.17 17.47
CA SER A 377 8.29 5.82 17.59
C SER A 377 8.96 5.63 16.23
N ASP A 378 10.28 5.77 16.18
CA ASP A 378 11.09 5.53 14.99
C ASP A 378 11.60 4.09 14.98
N LEU A 379 11.52 3.45 13.80
CA LEU A 379 12.01 2.10 13.56
C LEU A 379 13.42 2.09 12.98
N THR A 380 13.87 3.22 12.40
CA THR A 380 15.22 3.41 11.87
C THR A 380 15.92 4.58 12.58
N ASN A 381 17.24 4.56 12.61
CA ASN A 381 18.07 5.67 13.06
C ASN A 381 18.57 6.55 11.91
N PHE A 382 18.15 6.24 10.67
CA PHE A 382 18.47 6.95 9.44
C PHE A 382 17.19 7.34 8.69
N GLY A 383 17.27 8.38 7.88
CA GLY A 383 16.19 8.83 7.00
C GLY A 383 16.12 8.00 5.71
N VAL A 384 14.94 7.94 5.13
CA VAL A 384 14.64 7.17 3.90
C VAL A 384 14.16 8.06 2.75
N GLY A 385 14.37 9.39 2.88
CA GLY A 385 14.02 10.37 1.85
C GLY A 385 12.53 10.39 1.55
N SER A 386 12.16 10.21 0.28
CA SER A 386 10.76 10.24 -0.18
C SER A 386 10.09 8.86 -0.20
N TRP A 387 10.61 7.91 0.55
CA TRP A 387 10.05 6.56 0.67
C TRP A 387 8.62 6.57 1.23
N GLU A 388 7.81 5.66 0.73
CA GLU A 388 6.48 5.33 1.24
C GLU A 388 6.41 3.84 1.63
N PRO A 389 5.74 3.49 2.73
CA PRO A 389 5.73 2.13 3.25
C PRO A 389 4.99 1.16 2.35
N THR A 390 5.67 0.06 2.00
CA THR A 390 5.08 -1.17 1.46
C THR A 390 5.62 -2.35 2.23
N TYR A 391 4.83 -3.41 2.36
CA TYR A 391 5.19 -4.56 3.18
C TYR A 391 4.79 -5.89 2.53
N ASP A 392 5.32 -6.98 3.04
CA ASP A 392 4.99 -8.33 2.64
C ASP A 392 3.61 -8.73 3.17
N THR A 393 2.57 -8.52 2.35
CA THR A 393 1.17 -8.75 2.72
C THR A 393 0.88 -10.22 3.00
N GLU A 394 1.49 -11.12 2.24
CA GLU A 394 1.28 -12.57 2.39
C GLU A 394 1.95 -13.11 3.66
N LEU A 395 3.16 -12.62 3.98
CA LEU A 395 3.83 -12.96 5.24
C LEU A 395 3.04 -12.47 6.45
N TRP A 396 2.47 -11.26 6.38
CA TRP A 396 1.62 -10.73 7.44
C TRP A 396 0.33 -11.54 7.61
N LYS A 397 -0.33 -11.91 6.51
CA LYS A 397 -1.55 -12.74 6.55
C LYS A 397 -1.28 -14.11 7.18
N ASP A 398 -0.18 -14.75 6.79
CA ASP A 398 0.17 -16.12 7.20
C ASP A 398 0.76 -16.18 8.62
N LYS A 399 1.73 -15.31 8.92
CA LYS A 399 2.58 -15.43 10.15
C LYS A 399 2.50 -14.24 11.09
N LYS A 400 1.77 -13.18 10.73
CA LYS A 400 1.78 -11.90 11.47
C LYS A 400 3.19 -11.32 11.65
N SER A 401 4.13 -11.69 10.78
CA SER A 401 5.47 -11.15 10.71
C SER A 401 5.53 -9.99 9.72
N LEU A 402 6.08 -8.88 10.15
CA LEU A 402 6.12 -7.65 9.35
C LEU A 402 7.50 -7.44 8.74
N HIS A 403 7.54 -7.48 7.42
CA HIS A 403 8.72 -7.13 6.63
C HIS A 403 8.38 -5.98 5.70
N LEU A 404 9.06 -4.84 5.87
CA LEU A 404 8.90 -3.64 5.04
C LEU A 404 9.99 -3.61 3.97
N PHE A 405 9.61 -3.21 2.75
CA PHE A 405 10.58 -2.80 1.73
C PHE A 405 11.05 -1.38 2.08
N VAL A 406 12.35 -1.17 2.17
CA VAL A 406 12.94 0.12 2.54
C VAL A 406 14.09 0.47 1.60
N GLU A 407 14.04 1.66 1.03
CA GLU A 407 15.09 2.26 0.23
C GLU A 407 15.11 3.77 0.46
N ASN A 408 16.28 4.39 0.58
CA ASN A 408 16.39 5.84 0.62
C ASN A 408 16.29 6.39 -0.80
N VAL A 409 15.18 7.04 -1.13
CA VAL A 409 14.93 7.57 -2.47
C VAL A 409 14.68 9.07 -2.44
N GLN A 410 15.03 9.74 -3.53
CA GLN A 410 14.68 11.14 -3.75
C GLN A 410 13.32 11.25 -4.47
N GLN A 411 12.69 12.39 -4.43
CA GLN A 411 11.59 12.76 -5.28
C GLN A 411 11.59 14.28 -5.44
N VAL A 412 11.45 14.74 -6.66
CA VAL A 412 11.20 16.13 -7.00
C VAL A 412 9.75 16.29 -7.43
N ASP A 413 9.22 17.50 -7.39
CA ASP A 413 7.85 17.77 -7.86
C ASP A 413 7.72 17.52 -9.36
N GLY A 414 6.58 16.96 -9.76
CA GLY A 414 6.33 16.52 -11.13
C GLY A 414 7.03 15.18 -11.43
N GLU A 415 7.19 14.88 -12.72
CA GLU A 415 7.88 13.65 -13.18
C GLU A 415 9.40 13.85 -13.28
N GLY A 416 9.98 14.63 -12.36
CA GLY A 416 11.41 14.92 -12.36
C GLY A 416 12.25 13.82 -11.72
N VAL A 417 13.54 13.85 -12.04
CA VAL A 417 14.56 12.96 -11.49
C VAL A 417 15.61 13.79 -10.76
N ALA A 418 15.94 13.40 -9.54
CA ALA A 418 17.05 13.97 -8.80
C ALA A 418 18.38 13.29 -9.18
N GLU A 419 19.48 14.04 -9.08
CA GLU A 419 20.79 13.43 -9.08
C GLU A 419 20.98 12.64 -7.78
N ALA A 420 21.00 11.31 -7.87
CA ALA A 420 21.19 10.42 -6.75
C ALA A 420 22.12 9.27 -7.10
N GLN A 421 22.93 8.86 -6.14
CA GLN A 421 23.66 7.60 -6.25
C GLN A 421 22.73 6.43 -6.01
N PRO A 422 23.03 5.24 -6.57
CA PRO A 422 22.25 4.05 -6.27
C PRO A 422 22.25 3.74 -4.78
N GLU A 423 21.05 3.54 -4.22
CA GLU A 423 20.87 3.25 -2.81
C GLU A 423 20.60 1.76 -2.56
N MET A 424 20.84 1.33 -1.33
CA MET A 424 20.62 -0.06 -0.93
C MET A 424 19.14 -0.30 -0.67
N VAL A 425 18.53 -1.19 -1.46
CA VAL A 425 17.25 -1.79 -1.09
C VAL A 425 17.45 -2.70 0.10
N ASN A 426 16.62 -2.54 1.11
CA ASN A 426 16.64 -3.32 2.33
C ASN A 426 15.27 -3.91 2.62
N VAL A 427 15.25 -5.02 3.35
CA VAL A 427 14.06 -5.51 4.05
C VAL A 427 14.22 -5.21 5.52
N LEU A 428 13.31 -4.41 6.08
CA LEU A 428 13.25 -4.12 7.51
C LEU A 428 12.31 -5.13 8.18
N GLU A 429 12.88 -6.06 8.93
CA GLU A 429 12.16 -7.06 9.71
C GLU A 429 11.81 -6.45 11.07
N VAL A 430 10.51 -6.22 11.32
CA VAL A 430 9.99 -5.62 12.56
C VAL A 430 9.49 -6.75 13.46
N LYS A 431 10.03 -6.85 14.68
CA LYS A 431 9.68 -7.86 15.68
C LYS A 431 8.62 -7.34 16.65
#